data_81ffa0b867e27dda00828295fe7d810b
#
_entry.id   81ffa0b867e27dda00828295fe7d810b
#
_cell.length_a   1.000
_cell.length_b   1.000
_cell.length_c   1.000
_cell.angle_alpha   90.00
_cell.angle_beta   90.00
_cell.angle_gamma   90.00
#
_symmetry.space_group_name_H-M   'P 1'
#
loop_
_entity.id
_entity.type
_entity.pdbx_description
1 polymer ?
#
loop_
_entity_poly.entity_id
_entity_poly.type
_entity_poly.pdbx_seq_one_letter_code
_entity_poly.pdbx_strand_id
1 'polypeptide(L)' 'MTKKSQAENIVEVKTALAEKYVRLARERRSKPARERLLRHAERFRSQAANVRKGISK' A
#
# COMPACT_ATOMS: atom_id res chain seq x y z
N MET A 1 -26.36 -1.15 5.47
CA MET A 1 -24.96 -0.97 5.14
C MET A 1 -24.26 -2.30 5.00
N THR A 2 -23.63 -2.51 3.88
CA THR A 2 -22.84 -3.71 3.66
C THR A 2 -21.49 -3.54 4.32
N LYS A 3 -21.14 -4.46 5.20
CA LYS A 3 -19.81 -4.47 5.80
C LYS A 3 -18.82 -4.98 4.76
N LYS A 4 -17.70 -4.29 4.64
CA LYS A 4 -16.63 -4.77 3.80
C LYS A 4 -16.01 -6.01 4.41
N SER A 5 -15.61 -6.96 3.58
CA SER A 5 -14.90 -8.12 4.05
C SER A 5 -13.54 -7.73 4.61
N GLN A 6 -12.94 -8.61 5.43
CA GLN A 6 -11.60 -8.37 5.93
C GLN A 6 -10.59 -8.18 4.80
N ALA A 7 -10.74 -8.95 3.71
CA ALA A 7 -9.86 -8.84 2.56
C ALA A 7 -9.95 -7.44 1.92
N GLU A 8 -11.17 -6.92 1.76
CA GLU A 8 -11.37 -5.58 1.22
C GLU A 8 -10.78 -4.51 2.13
N ASN A 9 -10.94 -4.65 3.45
CA ASN A 9 -10.34 -3.74 4.39
C ASN A 9 -8.82 -3.77 4.32
N ILE A 10 -8.23 -4.94 4.18
CA ILE A 10 -6.78 -5.08 4.03
C ILE A 10 -6.31 -4.37 2.77
N VAL A 11 -7.01 -4.54 1.65
CA VAL A 11 -6.66 -3.86 0.40
C VAL A 11 -6.69 -2.34 0.59
N GLU A 12 -7.74 -1.81 1.21
CA GLU A 12 -7.84 -0.37 1.45
C GLU A 12 -6.72 0.15 2.35
N VAL A 13 -6.45 -0.56 3.45
CA VAL A 13 -5.39 -0.15 4.39
C VAL A 13 -4.03 -0.20 3.72
N LYS A 14 -3.73 -1.27 2.99
CA LYS A 14 -2.44 -1.42 2.30
C LYS A 14 -2.27 -0.37 1.21
N THR A 15 -3.32 -0.07 0.46
CA THR A 15 -3.29 0.95 -0.57
C THR A 15 -3.05 2.33 0.04
N ALA A 16 -3.74 2.64 1.13
CA ALA A 16 -3.56 3.91 1.84
C ALA A 16 -2.15 4.05 2.39
N LEU A 17 -1.60 2.97 2.94
CA LEU A 17 -0.22 2.97 3.43
C LEU A 17 0.78 3.20 2.29
N ALA A 18 0.56 2.56 1.15
CA ALA A 18 1.43 2.76 -0.01
C ALA A 18 1.44 4.22 -0.45
N GLU A 19 0.28 4.84 -0.52
CA GLU A 19 0.15 6.25 -0.89
C GLU A 19 0.84 7.15 0.14
N LYS A 20 0.67 6.85 1.42
CA LYS A 20 1.31 7.59 2.51
C LYS A 20 2.82 7.55 2.38
N TYR A 21 3.39 6.37 2.13
CA TYR A 21 4.83 6.24 2.00
C TYR A 21 5.36 6.91 0.74
N VAL A 22 4.60 6.92 -0.35
CA VAL A 22 4.99 7.66 -1.55
C VAL A 22 5.06 9.17 -1.25
N ARG A 23 4.08 9.70 -0.51
CA ARG A 23 4.10 11.11 -0.10
C ARG A 23 5.30 11.42 0.77
N LEU A 24 5.56 10.56 1.76
CA LEU A 24 6.72 10.73 2.63
C LEU A 24 8.02 10.71 1.84
N ALA A 25 8.11 9.83 0.84
CA ALA A 25 9.29 9.76 -0.01
C ALA A 25 9.52 11.06 -0.77
N ARG A 26 8.46 11.69 -1.26
CA ARG A 26 8.56 12.97 -1.96
C ARG A 26 9.07 14.09 -1.07
N GLU A 27 8.75 14.04 0.22
CA GLU A 27 9.17 15.03 1.19
C GLU A 27 10.60 14.83 1.68
N ARG A 28 11.15 13.64 1.52
CA ARG A 28 12.51 13.34 1.98
C ARG A 28 13.54 13.84 1.00
N ARG A 29 14.54 14.53 1.52
CA ARG A 29 15.67 15.03 0.71
C ARG A 29 16.73 13.96 0.49
N SER A 30 16.87 13.05 1.46
CA SER A 30 17.86 11.99 1.38
C SER A 30 17.42 10.92 0.38
N LYS A 31 18.28 10.62 -0.58
CA LYS A 31 18.01 9.60 -1.59
C LYS A 31 17.83 8.19 -0.98
N PRO A 32 18.71 7.75 -0.04
CA PRO A 32 18.51 6.43 0.58
C PRO A 32 17.19 6.33 1.34
N ALA A 33 16.80 7.38 2.06
CA ALA A 33 15.53 7.38 2.78
C ALA A 33 14.35 7.31 1.82
N ARG A 34 14.43 8.04 0.71
CA ARG A 34 13.40 8.02 -0.33
C ARG A 34 13.23 6.63 -0.92
N GLU A 35 14.35 5.98 -1.25
CA GLU A 35 14.32 4.65 -1.81
C GLU A 35 13.70 3.62 -0.87
N ARG A 36 14.02 3.69 0.43
CA ARG A 36 13.43 2.81 1.43
C ARG A 36 11.91 2.98 1.49
N LEU A 37 11.46 4.22 1.50
CA LEU A 37 10.02 4.49 1.57
C LEU A 37 9.30 4.00 0.31
N LEU A 38 9.92 4.17 -0.86
CA LEU A 38 9.34 3.68 -2.10
C LEU A 38 9.29 2.16 -2.15
N ARG A 39 10.28 1.47 -1.59
CA ARG A 39 10.26 0.01 -1.47
C ARG A 39 9.11 -0.46 -0.59
N HIS A 40 8.89 0.23 0.54
CA HIS A 40 7.76 -0.09 1.40
C HIS A 40 6.44 0.12 0.66
N ALA A 41 6.33 1.20 -0.08
CA ALA A 41 5.12 1.47 -0.87
C ALA A 41 4.86 0.36 -1.89
N GLU A 42 5.90 -0.10 -2.58
CA GLU A 42 5.77 -1.20 -3.53
C GLU A 42 5.33 -2.50 -2.86
N ARG A 43 5.88 -2.80 -1.68
CA ARG A 43 5.47 -3.98 -0.93
C ARG A 43 3.99 -3.93 -0.60
N PHE A 44 3.52 -2.80 -0.11
CA PHE A 44 2.11 -2.65 0.23
C PHE A 44 1.22 -2.78 -1.00
N ARG A 45 1.64 -2.22 -2.13
CA ARG A 45 0.91 -2.38 -3.39
C ARG A 45 0.84 -3.83 -3.84
N SER A 46 1.96 -4.55 -3.74
CA SER A 46 2.00 -5.96 -4.10
C SER A 46 1.10 -6.78 -3.19
N GLN A 47 1.12 -6.52 -1.90
CA GLN A 47 0.25 -7.21 -0.95
C GLN A 47 -1.22 -6.94 -1.25
N ALA A 48 -1.56 -5.69 -1.52
CA ALA A 48 -2.92 -5.32 -1.87
C ALA A 48 -3.37 -6.01 -3.17
N ALA A 49 -2.50 -6.05 -4.17
CA ALA A 49 -2.80 -6.70 -5.44
C ALA A 49 -3.03 -8.20 -5.26
N ASN A 50 -2.22 -8.85 -4.42
CA ASN A 50 -2.38 -10.27 -4.14
C ASN A 50 -3.70 -10.57 -3.44
N VAL A 51 -4.07 -9.76 -2.46
CA VAL A 51 -5.34 -9.90 -1.76
C VAL A 51 -6.50 -9.66 -2.73
N ARG A 52 -6.37 -8.66 -3.59
CA ARG A 52 -7.40 -8.33 -4.59
C ARG A 52 -7.60 -9.48 -5.57
N LYS A 53 -6.53 -10.14 -6.00
CA LYS A 53 -6.63 -11.33 -6.87
C LYS A 53 -7.42 -12.43 -6.19
N GLY A 54 -7.22 -12.62 -4.88
CA GLY A 54 -7.96 -13.60 -4.12
C GLY A 54 -9.45 -13.28 -4.07
N ILE A 55 -9.81 -12.00 -3.99
CA ILE A 55 -11.21 -11.57 -3.97
C ILE A 55 -11.88 -11.76 -5.34
N SER A 56 -11.12 -11.55 -6.41
CA SER A 56 -11.65 -11.55 -7.77
C SER A 56 -12.00 -12.93 -8.32
N LYS A 57 -11.70 -13.98 -7.62
CA LYS A 57 -12.00 -15.33 -8.08
C LYS A 57 -13.49 -15.72 -7.87
#